data_8f878dea205703d7c28f30564887f6d2
#
_entry.id   8f878dea205703d7c28f30564887f6d2
#
_cell.length_a   1.000
_cell.length_b   1.000
_cell.length_c   1.000
_cell.angle_alpha   90.00
_cell.angle_beta   90.00
_cell.angle_gamma   90.00
#
_symmetry.space_group_name_H-M   'P 1'
#
loop_
_entity.id
_entity.type
_entity.pdbx_description
1 polymer ?
#
loop_
_entity_poly.entity_id
_entity_poly.type
_entity_poly.pdbx_seq_one_letter_code
_entity_poly.pdbx_strand_id
1 'polypeptide(L)'
;MANLVKTYPIFNKAQFGYKKEVIGVYDFAVDGGAIGDYVLFKLPDNTIITNVLFDVVTAFVSTGGTGTVALKANAANDLLSAVDADTLSAIHAGIPVGTAATSVKLTADRDITLSIATAVMTAGKVVVHIEYFEGG
;
A
#
# COMPACT_ATOMS: atom_id res chain seq x y z
N MET A 1 -0.30 21.21 44.68
CA MET A 1 -0.13 21.00 43.21
C MET A 1 -1.01 19.85 42.77
N ALA A 2 -1.67 20.00 41.65
CA ALA A 2 -2.46 18.92 41.08
C ALA A 2 -1.57 17.77 40.64
N ASN A 3 -2.04 16.56 40.86
CA ASN A 3 -1.37 15.37 40.35
C ASN A 3 -1.66 15.25 38.83
N LEU A 4 -0.62 15.34 38.02
CA LEU A 4 -0.73 15.26 36.57
C LEU A 4 -0.57 13.85 36.02
N VAL A 5 -0.33 12.88 36.88
CA VAL A 5 -0.24 11.49 36.49
C VAL A 5 -1.64 10.94 36.26
N LYS A 6 -1.92 10.51 35.04
CA LYS A 6 -3.17 9.86 34.71
C LYS A 6 -3.05 8.36 34.92
N THR A 7 -4.15 7.76 35.35
CA THR A 7 -4.24 6.31 35.42
C THR A 7 -4.82 5.79 34.10
N TYR A 8 -4.10 4.88 33.48
CA TYR A 8 -4.52 4.29 32.22
C TYR A 8 -4.83 2.80 32.40
N PRO A 9 -5.86 2.29 31.74
CA PRO A 9 -6.05 0.85 31.71
C PRO A 9 -4.90 0.18 30.96
N ILE A 10 -4.64 -1.08 31.29
CA ILE A 10 -3.67 -1.88 30.56
C ILE A 10 -4.38 -2.41 29.31
N PHE A 11 -3.89 -2.05 28.14
CA PHE A 11 -4.39 -2.55 26.87
C PHE A 11 -3.64 -3.79 26.45
N ASN A 12 -4.36 -4.76 25.90
CA ASN A 12 -3.75 -5.87 25.21
C ASN A 12 -3.86 -5.68 23.70
N LYS A 13 -3.24 -6.57 22.91
CA LYS A 13 -3.19 -6.45 21.46
C LYS A 13 -4.54 -6.59 20.77
N ALA A 14 -5.54 -7.12 21.45
CA ALA A 14 -6.88 -7.26 20.90
C ALA A 14 -7.63 -5.93 20.87
N GLN A 15 -7.13 -4.92 21.58
CA GLN A 15 -7.73 -3.59 21.60
C GLN A 15 -7.10 -2.71 20.51
N PHE A 16 -7.65 -1.50 20.36
CA PHE A 16 -7.19 -0.56 19.34
C PHE A 16 -5.84 0.09 19.72
N GLY A 17 -5.24 0.80 18.77
CA GLY A 17 -4.06 1.64 19.00
C GLY A 17 -2.72 0.98 18.76
N TYR A 18 -2.70 -0.23 18.19
CA TYR A 18 -1.48 -0.89 17.78
C TYR A 18 -1.38 -0.99 16.25
N LYS A 19 -0.17 -1.24 15.79
CA LYS A 19 0.10 -1.38 14.36
C LYS A 19 -0.57 -2.63 13.81
N LYS A 20 -1.21 -2.48 12.67
CA LYS A 20 -1.83 -3.57 11.91
C LYS A 20 -1.15 -3.72 10.57
N GLU A 21 -1.35 -4.87 9.96
CA GLU A 21 -0.86 -5.15 8.62
C GLU A 21 -2.00 -5.73 7.79
N VAL A 22 -2.04 -5.32 6.52
CA VAL A 22 -2.95 -5.88 5.52
C VAL A 22 -2.15 -6.23 4.27
N ILE A 23 -2.57 -7.29 3.59
CA ILE A 23 -1.90 -7.81 2.41
C ILE A 23 -2.88 -7.75 1.24
N GLY A 24 -2.43 -7.17 0.13
CA GLY A 24 -3.13 -7.20 -1.14
C GLY A 24 -2.30 -7.92 -2.19
N VAL A 25 -2.94 -8.61 -3.12
CA VAL A 25 -2.26 -9.37 -4.17
C VAL A 25 -2.73 -8.91 -5.53
N TYR A 26 -1.79 -8.55 -6.40
CA TYR A 26 -2.03 -8.47 -7.84
C TYR A 26 -1.35 -9.66 -8.50
N ASP A 27 -2.11 -10.39 -9.33
CA ASP A 27 -1.61 -11.54 -10.06
C ASP A 27 -2.11 -11.45 -11.50
N PHE A 28 -1.18 -11.35 -12.45
CA PHE A 28 -1.55 -11.28 -13.88
C PHE A 28 -2.42 -12.45 -14.32
N ALA A 29 -2.15 -13.65 -13.82
CA ALA A 29 -2.90 -14.83 -14.21
C ALA A 29 -4.39 -14.76 -13.79
N VAL A 30 -4.71 -13.98 -12.77
CA VAL A 30 -6.07 -13.82 -12.21
C VAL A 30 -6.70 -12.51 -12.68
N ASP A 31 -5.95 -11.41 -12.55
CA ASP A 31 -6.46 -10.05 -12.71
C ASP A 31 -6.31 -9.52 -14.14
N GLY A 32 -5.43 -10.15 -14.93
CA GLY A 32 -5.07 -9.65 -16.24
C GLY A 32 -4.06 -8.52 -16.19
N GLY A 33 -3.63 -8.04 -17.34
CA GLY A 33 -2.57 -7.05 -17.45
C GLY A 33 -2.97 -5.75 -18.17
N ALA A 34 -4.26 -5.50 -18.38
CA ALA A 34 -4.73 -4.32 -19.08
C ALA A 34 -4.35 -3.04 -18.32
N ILE A 35 -4.15 -1.96 -19.04
CA ILE A 35 -3.97 -0.63 -18.45
C ILE A 35 -5.23 -0.28 -17.67
N GLY A 36 -5.07 0.16 -16.43
CA GLY A 36 -6.18 0.53 -15.56
C GLY A 36 -5.84 0.35 -14.09
N ASP A 37 -6.87 0.43 -13.28
CA ASP A 37 -6.78 0.39 -11.83
C ASP A 37 -7.26 -0.96 -11.30
N TYR A 38 -6.51 -1.54 -10.39
CA TYR A 38 -6.82 -2.80 -9.73
C TYR A 38 -6.96 -2.56 -8.22
N VAL A 39 -8.16 -2.73 -7.70
CA VAL A 39 -8.42 -2.57 -6.27
C VAL A 39 -7.87 -3.77 -5.52
N LEU A 40 -6.98 -3.54 -4.58
CA LEU A 40 -6.39 -4.58 -3.75
C LEU A 40 -7.22 -4.84 -2.50
N PHE A 41 -7.62 -3.78 -1.81
CA PHE A 41 -8.47 -3.83 -0.62
C PHE A 41 -8.95 -2.42 -0.28
N LYS A 42 -9.84 -2.32 0.71
CA LYS A 42 -10.36 -1.04 1.19
C LYS A 42 -9.93 -0.81 2.63
N LEU A 43 -9.54 0.42 2.94
CA LEU A 43 -9.26 0.86 4.31
C LEU A 43 -10.20 1.99 4.71
N PRO A 44 -10.58 2.03 6.00
CA PRO A 44 -11.52 3.03 6.49
C PRO A 44 -10.90 4.43 6.60
N ASP A 45 -11.79 5.42 6.70
CA ASP A 45 -11.42 6.81 6.98
C ASP A 45 -10.51 6.90 8.22
N ASN A 46 -9.64 7.89 8.22
CA ASN A 46 -8.68 8.17 9.29
C ASN A 46 -7.59 7.09 9.49
N THR A 47 -7.53 6.05 8.68
CA THR A 47 -6.41 5.11 8.70
C THR A 47 -5.11 5.83 8.37
N ILE A 48 -4.06 5.56 9.16
CA ILE A 48 -2.74 6.13 8.94
C ILE A 48 -1.83 5.02 8.40
N ILE A 49 -1.46 5.13 7.14
CA ILE A 49 -0.56 4.18 6.49
C ILE A 49 0.87 4.63 6.75
N THR A 50 1.67 3.76 7.35
CA THR A 50 3.03 4.09 7.79
C THR A 50 4.13 3.39 7.02
N ASN A 51 3.81 2.28 6.35
CA ASN A 51 4.82 1.52 5.61
C ASN A 51 4.17 0.74 4.49
N VAL A 52 4.82 0.72 3.33
CA VAL A 52 4.37 -0.02 2.15
C VAL A 52 5.54 -0.81 1.61
N LEU A 53 5.33 -2.12 1.41
CA LEU A 53 6.34 -3.02 0.90
C LEU A 53 5.76 -3.88 -0.21
N PHE A 54 6.48 -3.96 -1.31
CA PHE A 54 6.14 -4.82 -2.44
C PHE A 54 7.03 -6.05 -2.42
N ASP A 55 6.42 -7.21 -2.30
CA ASP A 55 7.08 -8.49 -2.48
C ASP A 55 6.76 -9.00 -3.90
N VAL A 56 7.72 -8.90 -4.79
CA VAL A 56 7.55 -9.30 -6.18
C VAL A 56 7.80 -10.81 -6.29
N VAL A 57 6.72 -11.56 -6.37
CA VAL A 57 6.77 -13.03 -6.44
C VAL A 57 7.12 -13.50 -7.85
N THR A 58 6.52 -12.87 -8.86
CA THR A 58 6.83 -13.13 -10.28
C THR A 58 7.19 -11.80 -10.92
N ALA A 59 8.31 -11.75 -11.61
CA ALA A 59 8.79 -10.53 -12.25
C ALA A 59 7.73 -9.99 -13.23
N PHE A 60 7.55 -8.68 -13.19
CA PHE A 60 6.68 -8.01 -14.14
C PHE A 60 7.34 -7.95 -15.51
N VAL A 61 6.55 -8.19 -16.52
CA VAL A 61 6.92 -7.99 -17.93
C VAL A 61 5.81 -7.21 -18.59
N SER A 62 6.16 -6.15 -19.29
CA SER A 62 5.21 -5.33 -20.03
C SER A 62 5.56 -5.27 -21.50
N THR A 63 4.58 -4.96 -22.35
CA THR A 63 4.78 -4.84 -23.79
C THR A 63 5.78 -3.72 -24.06
N GLY A 64 6.88 -4.05 -24.73
CA GLY A 64 7.95 -3.09 -25.00
C GLY A 64 8.77 -2.66 -23.80
N GLY A 65 8.56 -3.23 -22.62
CA GLY A 65 9.29 -2.90 -21.41
C GLY A 65 9.02 -1.51 -20.86
N THR A 66 7.89 -0.88 -21.23
CA THR A 66 7.61 0.51 -20.85
C THR A 66 6.44 0.65 -19.86
N GLY A 67 5.84 -0.45 -19.45
CA GLY A 67 4.73 -0.41 -18.49
C GLY A 67 5.17 0.10 -17.13
N THR A 68 4.27 0.82 -16.47
CA THR A 68 4.51 1.35 -15.12
C THR A 68 3.47 0.84 -14.15
N VAL A 69 3.85 0.74 -12.89
CA VAL A 69 2.95 0.48 -11.77
C VAL A 69 3.05 1.59 -10.76
N ALA A 70 1.93 1.91 -10.15
CA ALA A 70 1.82 2.89 -9.07
C ALA A 70 0.81 2.39 -8.04
N LEU A 71 0.88 2.91 -6.84
CA LEU A 71 -0.08 2.59 -5.80
C LEU A 71 -0.67 3.87 -5.23
N LYS A 72 -1.98 3.88 -5.06
CA LYS A 72 -2.69 5.07 -4.57
C LYS A 72 -3.67 4.75 -3.46
N ALA A 73 -3.91 5.75 -2.63
CA ALA A 73 -4.97 5.76 -1.62
C ALA A 73 -5.85 7.00 -1.78
N ASN A 74 -5.45 8.15 -1.25
CA ASN A 74 -6.20 9.40 -1.41
C ASN A 74 -6.06 9.99 -2.82
N ALA A 75 -4.86 9.94 -3.36
CA ALA A 75 -4.51 10.55 -4.64
C ALA A 75 -3.54 9.65 -5.39
N ALA A 76 -3.39 9.92 -6.69
CA ALA A 76 -2.46 9.18 -7.52
C ALA A 76 -1.03 9.24 -6.95
N ASN A 77 -0.36 8.10 -6.94
CA ASN A 77 1.04 7.96 -6.58
C ASN A 77 1.39 8.28 -5.11
N ASP A 78 0.41 8.32 -4.21
CA ASP A 78 0.69 8.66 -2.81
C ASP A 78 1.28 7.50 -2.01
N LEU A 79 1.14 6.27 -2.46
CA LEU A 79 1.75 5.08 -1.83
C LEU A 79 2.91 4.50 -2.63
N LEU A 80 2.94 4.70 -3.92
CA LEU A 80 4.06 4.37 -4.79
C LEU A 80 3.97 5.25 -6.03
N SER A 81 5.00 6.05 -6.28
CA SER A 81 5.13 6.79 -7.53
C SER A 81 5.25 5.82 -8.70
N ALA A 82 4.75 6.23 -9.86
CA ALA A 82 4.84 5.40 -11.05
C ALA A 82 6.29 4.99 -11.30
N VAL A 83 6.52 3.71 -11.34
CA VAL A 83 7.84 3.10 -11.53
C VAL A 83 7.76 2.10 -12.68
N ASP A 84 8.86 1.97 -13.42
CA ASP A 84 8.97 0.97 -14.48
C ASP A 84 8.79 -0.42 -13.87
N ALA A 85 7.71 -1.09 -14.25
CA ALA A 85 7.37 -2.40 -13.70
C ALA A 85 8.43 -3.44 -14.00
N ASP A 86 9.07 -3.37 -15.15
CA ASP A 86 10.07 -4.33 -15.57
C ASP A 86 11.37 -4.23 -14.74
N THR A 87 11.55 -3.12 -14.01
CA THR A 87 12.69 -2.92 -13.10
C THR A 87 12.42 -3.36 -11.68
N LEU A 88 11.17 -3.64 -11.33
CA LEU A 88 10.83 -4.13 -10.00
C LEU A 88 11.38 -5.54 -9.80
N SER A 89 12.16 -5.72 -8.77
CA SER A 89 12.72 -7.04 -8.45
C SER A 89 12.70 -7.28 -6.94
N ALA A 90 12.52 -8.54 -6.56
CA ALA A 90 12.52 -8.99 -5.17
C ALA A 90 11.62 -8.12 -4.27
N ILE A 91 12.21 -7.28 -3.44
CA ILE A 91 11.48 -6.44 -2.49
C ILE A 91 11.67 -4.98 -2.87
N HIS A 92 10.56 -4.23 -2.93
CA HIS A 92 10.57 -2.83 -3.29
C HIS A 92 9.74 -2.02 -2.29
N ALA A 93 10.31 -0.94 -1.77
CA ALA A 93 9.63 -0.09 -0.80
C ALA A 93 8.74 0.95 -1.50
N GLY A 94 7.54 1.16 -0.96
CA GLY A 94 6.68 2.26 -1.36
C GLY A 94 7.07 3.59 -0.70
N ILE A 95 6.25 4.61 -0.87
CA ILE A 95 6.52 5.96 -0.33
C ILE A 95 6.49 5.98 1.18
N PRO A 96 5.47 5.47 1.88
CA PRO A 96 5.56 5.37 3.33
C PRO A 96 6.66 4.40 3.74
N VAL A 97 7.63 4.91 4.47
CA VAL A 97 8.83 4.16 4.89
C VAL A 97 9.01 4.14 6.41
N GLY A 98 7.92 4.17 7.14
CA GLY A 98 7.95 4.11 8.60
C GLY A 98 8.21 5.45 9.28
N THR A 99 8.24 6.56 8.56
CA THR A 99 8.43 7.91 9.11
C THR A 99 7.15 8.73 9.02
N ALA A 100 6.96 9.66 9.95
CA ALA A 100 5.81 10.55 9.93
C ALA A 100 5.75 11.39 8.64
N ALA A 101 6.90 11.77 8.12
CA ALA A 101 6.98 12.59 6.91
C ALA A 101 6.43 11.90 5.66
N THR A 102 6.47 10.59 5.62
CA THR A 102 5.98 9.80 4.48
C THR A 102 4.64 9.13 4.73
N SER A 103 4.13 9.15 5.97
CA SER A 103 2.87 8.52 6.32
C SER A 103 1.69 9.20 5.64
N VAL A 104 0.70 8.40 5.27
CA VAL A 104 -0.50 8.87 4.57
C VAL A 104 -1.72 8.62 5.45
N LYS A 105 -2.44 9.68 5.80
CA LYS A 105 -3.71 9.55 6.52
C LYS A 105 -4.87 9.64 5.54
N LEU A 106 -5.75 8.65 5.57
CA LEU A 106 -6.90 8.60 4.69
C LEU A 106 -7.94 9.66 5.10
N THR A 107 -8.49 10.35 4.13
CA THR A 107 -9.48 11.42 4.32
C THR A 107 -10.91 10.94 4.10
N ALA A 108 -11.09 9.70 3.76
CA ALA A 108 -12.37 9.01 3.61
C ALA A 108 -12.08 7.50 3.55
N ASP A 109 -13.12 6.68 3.49
CA ASP A 109 -12.95 5.28 3.12
C ASP A 109 -12.33 5.24 1.72
N ARG A 110 -11.23 4.53 1.55
CA ARG A 110 -10.48 4.49 0.28
C ARG A 110 -10.21 3.07 -0.16
N ASP A 111 -10.30 2.88 -1.47
CA ASP A 111 -9.75 1.69 -2.11
C ASP A 111 -8.25 1.89 -2.28
N ILE A 112 -7.48 0.91 -1.85
CA ILE A 112 -6.05 0.87 -2.10
C ILE A 112 -5.87 0.20 -3.46
N THR A 113 -5.34 0.95 -4.41
CA THR A 113 -5.41 0.61 -5.83
C THR A 113 -4.03 0.59 -6.46
N LEU A 114 -3.73 -0.52 -7.14
CA LEU A 114 -2.55 -0.63 -8.01
C LEU A 114 -2.95 -0.19 -9.41
N SER A 115 -2.20 0.74 -9.99
CA SER A 115 -2.47 1.28 -11.32
C SER A 115 -1.41 0.81 -12.30
N ILE A 116 -1.85 0.27 -13.43
CA ILE A 116 -1.00 -0.07 -14.56
C ILE A 116 -1.20 0.98 -15.63
N ALA A 117 -0.11 1.54 -16.12
CA ALA A 117 -0.13 2.57 -17.14
C ALA A 117 0.94 2.34 -18.20
N THR A 118 0.84 3.09 -19.29
CA THR A 118 1.79 3.16 -20.41
C THR A 118 1.78 1.95 -21.30
N ALA A 119 1.88 0.75 -20.76
CA ALA A 119 1.80 -0.49 -21.54
C ALA A 119 1.13 -1.60 -20.74
N VAL A 120 0.54 -2.57 -21.43
CA VAL A 120 -0.08 -3.71 -20.76
C VAL A 120 0.96 -4.63 -20.16
N MET A 121 0.63 -5.25 -19.02
CA MET A 121 1.44 -6.31 -18.44
C MET A 121 1.18 -7.64 -19.16
N THR A 122 2.22 -8.42 -19.31
CA THR A 122 2.15 -9.77 -19.87
C THR A 122 2.56 -10.84 -18.85
N ALA A 123 3.12 -10.43 -17.74
CA ALA A 123 3.43 -11.28 -16.59
C ALA A 123 3.59 -10.43 -15.35
N GLY A 124 3.48 -11.02 -14.18
CA GLY A 124 3.77 -10.39 -12.92
C GLY A 124 2.85 -10.83 -11.80
N LYS A 125 3.41 -10.91 -10.61
CA LYS A 125 2.66 -11.12 -9.38
C LYS A 125 3.37 -10.41 -8.25
N VAL A 126 2.62 -9.63 -7.50
CA VAL A 126 3.15 -8.89 -6.36
C VAL A 126 2.22 -9.04 -5.17
N VAL A 127 2.81 -9.20 -3.99
CA VAL A 127 2.12 -9.12 -2.72
C VAL A 127 2.48 -7.79 -2.10
N VAL A 128 1.47 -6.97 -1.86
CA VAL A 128 1.65 -5.65 -1.25
C VAL A 128 1.34 -5.75 0.22
N HIS A 129 2.33 -5.45 1.05
CA HIS A 129 2.20 -5.41 2.51
C HIS A 129 2.06 -3.96 2.94
N ILE A 130 1.00 -3.64 3.66
CA ILE A 130 0.78 -2.30 4.19
C ILE A 130 0.65 -2.37 5.70
N GLU A 131 1.49 -1.62 6.39
CA GLU A 131 1.39 -1.41 7.83
C GLU A 131 0.62 -0.12 8.09
N TYR A 132 -0.32 -0.17 9.03
CA TYR A 132 -1.17 0.98 9.31
C TYR A 132 -1.64 1.00 10.77
N PHE A 133 -2.08 2.19 11.20
CA PHE A 133 -2.81 2.39 12.44
C PHE A 133 -4.21 2.83 12.13
N GLU A 134 -5.17 2.45 12.95
CA GLU A 134 -6.50 3.05 12.91
C GLU A 134 -6.44 4.40 13.61
N GLY A 135 -6.62 5.47 12.84
CA GLY A 135 -6.67 6.83 13.36
C GLY A 135 -8.05 7.19 13.90
N GLY A 136 -8.10 8.24 14.66
CA GLY A 136 -9.32 8.75 15.23
C GLY A 136 -9.64 10.17 14.78
#